data_ee05f2bf153603cb959c70c2f63b47cb
#
_entry.id   ee05f2bf153603cb959c70c2f63b47cb
#
_cell.length_a   1.000
_cell.length_b   1.000
_cell.length_c   1.000
_cell.angle_alpha   90.00
_cell.angle_beta   90.00
_cell.angle_gamma   90.00
#
_symmetry.space_group_name_H-M   'P 1'
#
loop_
_entity.id
_entity.type
_entity.pdbx_description
1 polymer ?
#
loop_
_entity_poly.entity_id
_entity_poly.type
_entity_poly.pdbx_seq_one_letter_code
_entity_poly.pdbx_strand_id
1 'polypeptide(L)'
;MTTLQSPAISPTPLRVGSFTLQSRLIVGTGKYSDNDTMNRALAACGADVVTVAVRRERLIDAQGKSLLDAMDTSKLTILPNTAGCFTAQDAVRVARLGRDLLQHMKNPGAPWVKLEVLGDKRTLLPDPVGTLEACRELVADGFEVLCYSSDDPIMAVRLRDAGATSVMPAGSPIGSGRGISNPSAISIILELLKDPSAGGDPNYPVIVDAGVGTPSDVTVAMELGADGVLLNTAIAHAKDAVMMANAMRLACDAGWLGARAGRMPSRRYASASSPWEGVITHIPGE
;
A
#
# COMPACT_ATOMS: atom_id res chain seq x y z
N MET A 1 -17.68 7.31 -39.15
CA MET A 1 -16.75 7.74 -38.07
C MET A 1 -16.37 6.51 -37.28
N THR A 2 -15.19 5.97 -37.53
CA THR A 2 -14.69 4.81 -36.80
C THR A 2 -14.21 5.31 -35.43
N THR A 3 -14.93 5.00 -34.38
CA THR A 3 -14.48 5.27 -33.01
C THR A 3 -13.21 4.47 -32.77
N LEU A 4 -12.08 5.12 -32.74
CA LEU A 4 -10.82 4.56 -32.26
C LEU A 4 -11.00 4.26 -30.75
N GLN A 5 -11.50 3.08 -30.43
CA GLN A 5 -11.38 2.54 -29.08
C GLN A 5 -9.91 2.15 -28.88
N SER A 6 -9.13 3.03 -28.28
CA SER A 6 -7.83 2.66 -27.74
C SER A 6 -8.04 1.60 -26.69
N PRO A 7 -7.32 0.45 -26.71
CA PRO A 7 -7.43 -0.52 -25.65
C PRO A 7 -7.10 0.17 -24.32
N ALA A 8 -7.97 0.01 -23.33
CA ALA A 8 -7.73 0.54 -22.00
C ALA A 8 -6.46 -0.13 -21.44
N ILE A 9 -5.41 0.66 -21.26
CA ILE A 9 -4.18 0.20 -20.62
C ILE A 9 -4.47 0.16 -19.12
N SER A 10 -4.47 -1.03 -18.55
CA SER A 10 -4.70 -1.25 -17.11
C SER A 10 -3.39 -1.70 -16.44
N PRO A 11 -3.22 -1.41 -15.15
CA PRO A 11 -2.10 -1.96 -14.39
C PRO A 11 -2.06 -3.48 -14.47
N THR A 12 -0.86 -4.04 -14.61
CA THR A 12 -0.65 -5.49 -14.49
C THR A 12 -0.87 -5.93 -13.05
N PRO A 13 -1.30 -7.19 -12.83
CA PRO A 13 -1.43 -7.73 -11.48
C PRO A 13 -0.14 -7.60 -10.67
N LEU A 14 -0.28 -7.38 -9.36
CA LEU A 14 0.84 -7.30 -8.41
C LEU A 14 1.09 -8.67 -7.80
N ARG A 15 2.32 -9.17 -7.91
CA ARG A 15 2.73 -10.40 -7.23
C ARG A 15 3.36 -10.07 -5.87
N VAL A 16 2.86 -10.70 -4.80
CA VAL A 16 3.40 -10.61 -3.45
C VAL A 16 3.49 -12.02 -2.87
N GLY A 17 4.70 -12.56 -2.81
CA GLY A 17 4.91 -13.96 -2.44
C GLY A 17 4.15 -14.93 -3.34
N SER A 18 3.34 -15.78 -2.74
CA SER A 18 2.50 -16.76 -3.44
C SER A 18 1.23 -16.15 -4.07
N PHE A 19 0.90 -14.89 -3.77
CA PHE A 19 -0.34 -14.25 -4.19
C PHE A 19 -0.18 -13.38 -5.43
N THR A 20 -1.26 -13.31 -6.21
CA THR A 20 -1.38 -12.40 -7.36
C THR A 20 -2.59 -11.51 -7.14
N LEU A 21 -2.36 -10.22 -6.93
CA LEU A 21 -3.36 -9.21 -6.64
C LEU A 21 -3.75 -8.48 -7.92
N GLN A 22 -5.04 -8.32 -8.16
CA GLN A 22 -5.53 -7.53 -9.30
C GLN A 22 -5.47 -6.04 -8.99
N SER A 23 -5.61 -5.67 -7.72
CA SER A 23 -5.48 -4.31 -7.23
C SER A 23 -4.09 -4.07 -6.64
N ARG A 24 -3.53 -2.89 -6.89
CA ARG A 24 -2.30 -2.40 -6.24
C ARG A 24 -2.60 -1.60 -4.98
N LEU A 25 -3.88 -1.45 -4.64
CA LEU A 25 -4.36 -0.79 -3.46
C LEU A 25 -4.83 -1.83 -2.44
N ILE A 26 -4.20 -1.82 -1.27
CA ILE A 26 -4.58 -2.61 -0.10
C ILE A 26 -5.26 -1.69 0.90
N VAL A 27 -6.41 -2.09 1.44
CA VAL A 27 -7.22 -1.21 2.29
C VAL A 27 -7.41 -1.81 3.67
N GLY A 28 -7.31 -0.96 4.70
CA GLY A 28 -7.67 -1.34 6.06
C GLY A 28 -9.18 -1.29 6.30
N THR A 29 -9.64 -2.02 7.31
CA THR A 29 -11.06 -2.17 7.66
C THR A 29 -11.46 -1.39 8.91
N GLY A 30 -10.55 -0.68 9.55
CA GLY A 30 -10.81 0.02 10.80
C GLY A 30 -11.36 1.44 10.60
N LYS A 31 -12.04 1.95 11.65
CA LYS A 31 -12.45 3.37 11.78
C LYS A 31 -13.56 3.88 10.84
N TYR A 32 -14.20 3.02 10.09
CA TYR A 32 -15.40 3.42 9.34
C TYR A 32 -16.54 3.72 10.32
N SER A 33 -17.49 4.55 9.89
CA SER A 33 -18.69 4.89 10.69
C SER A 33 -19.55 3.67 10.99
N ASP A 34 -19.63 2.75 10.03
CA ASP A 34 -20.42 1.53 10.06
C ASP A 34 -19.92 0.52 9.02
N ASN A 35 -20.39 -0.72 9.16
CA ASN A 35 -20.00 -1.83 8.30
C ASN A 35 -20.53 -1.69 6.85
N ASP A 36 -21.69 -1.05 6.64
CA ASP A 36 -22.22 -0.83 5.27
C ASP A 36 -21.34 0.16 4.51
N THR A 37 -20.99 1.28 5.12
CA THR A 37 -20.07 2.26 4.55
C THR A 37 -18.73 1.62 4.22
N MET A 38 -18.18 0.78 5.11
CA MET A 38 -16.96 0.04 4.88
C MET A 38 -17.08 -0.86 3.63
N ASN A 39 -18.10 -1.71 3.55
CA ASN A 39 -18.30 -2.64 2.44
C ASN A 39 -18.47 -1.91 1.10
N ARG A 40 -19.20 -0.81 1.09
CA ARG A 40 -19.37 0.04 -0.11
C ARG A 40 -18.06 0.68 -0.54
N ALA A 41 -17.25 1.15 0.41
CA ALA A 41 -15.93 1.70 0.12
C ALA A 41 -14.97 0.63 -0.42
N LEU A 42 -14.95 -0.57 0.18
CA LEU A 42 -14.15 -1.70 -0.30
C LEU A 42 -14.55 -2.11 -1.72
N ALA A 43 -15.85 -2.16 -2.01
CA ALA A 43 -16.34 -2.44 -3.36
C ALA A 43 -15.93 -1.34 -4.35
N ALA A 44 -16.01 -0.06 -3.96
CA ALA A 44 -15.67 1.08 -4.82
C ALA A 44 -14.17 1.16 -5.14
N CYS A 45 -13.30 0.79 -4.20
CA CYS A 45 -11.86 0.78 -4.46
C CYS A 45 -11.38 -0.45 -5.22
N GLY A 46 -12.18 -1.51 -5.34
CA GLY A 46 -11.81 -2.73 -6.04
C GLY A 46 -10.60 -3.45 -5.41
N ALA A 47 -10.36 -3.25 -4.12
CA ALA A 47 -9.30 -3.97 -3.40
C ALA A 47 -9.69 -5.44 -3.26
N ASP A 48 -8.78 -6.32 -3.62
CA ASP A 48 -8.90 -7.76 -3.42
C ASP A 48 -8.22 -8.25 -2.13
N VAL A 49 -7.46 -7.37 -1.48
CA VAL A 49 -6.84 -7.59 -0.18
C VAL A 49 -7.25 -6.51 0.82
N VAL A 50 -7.64 -6.96 2.00
CA VAL A 50 -7.96 -6.07 3.13
C VAL A 50 -7.14 -6.42 4.37
N THR A 51 -6.73 -5.42 5.15
CA THR A 51 -6.05 -5.69 6.41
C THR A 51 -7.03 -5.71 7.59
N VAL A 52 -6.81 -6.67 8.48
CA VAL A 52 -7.58 -6.83 9.72
C VAL A 52 -6.66 -6.92 10.92
N ALA A 53 -6.92 -6.10 11.94
CA ALA A 53 -6.19 -6.15 13.20
C ALA A 53 -6.73 -7.28 14.10
N VAL A 54 -6.11 -8.45 14.04
CA VAL A 54 -6.56 -9.66 14.75
C VAL A 54 -6.63 -9.46 16.27
N ARG A 55 -5.74 -8.65 16.85
CA ARG A 55 -5.72 -8.35 18.29
C ARG A 55 -7.00 -7.68 18.79
N ARG A 56 -7.80 -7.08 17.90
CA ARG A 56 -9.05 -6.41 18.23
C ARG A 56 -10.24 -7.35 18.06
N GLU A 57 -10.14 -8.58 18.52
CA GLU A 57 -11.13 -9.66 18.38
C GLU A 57 -12.54 -9.35 18.85
N ARG A 58 -12.75 -8.27 19.57
CA ARG A 58 -14.10 -7.78 19.92
C ARG A 58 -14.57 -6.71 18.95
N LEU A 59 -14.38 -6.94 17.66
CA LEU A 59 -15.04 -6.19 16.61
C LEU A 59 -16.47 -6.71 16.42
N ILE A 60 -17.18 -6.83 17.53
CA ILE A 60 -18.61 -7.10 17.55
C ILE A 60 -19.30 -5.74 17.54
N ASP A 61 -20.12 -5.47 16.53
CA ASP A 61 -20.97 -4.28 16.48
C ASP A 61 -22.07 -4.32 17.56
N ALA A 62 -22.88 -3.27 17.63
CA ALA A 62 -24.01 -3.21 18.57
C ALA A 62 -25.04 -4.36 18.38
N GLN A 63 -25.00 -5.06 17.27
CA GLN A 63 -25.86 -6.20 16.90
C GLN A 63 -25.20 -7.56 17.18
N GLY A 64 -23.99 -7.60 17.73
CA GLY A 64 -23.25 -8.83 18.05
C GLY A 64 -22.57 -9.48 16.86
N LYS A 65 -22.42 -8.81 15.71
CA LYS A 65 -21.71 -9.30 14.53
C LYS A 65 -20.25 -8.89 14.59
N SER A 66 -19.35 -9.81 14.27
CA SER A 66 -17.93 -9.48 14.12
C SER A 66 -17.70 -8.71 12.81
N LEU A 67 -16.57 -7.98 12.74
CA LEU A 67 -16.15 -7.31 11.50
C LEU A 67 -16.00 -8.33 10.35
N LEU A 68 -15.51 -9.53 10.67
CA LEU A 68 -15.31 -10.60 9.68
C LEU A 68 -16.64 -11.17 9.17
N ASP A 69 -17.68 -11.22 10.03
CA ASP A 69 -19.04 -11.63 9.63
C ASP A 69 -19.73 -10.57 8.76
N ALA A 70 -19.28 -9.31 8.87
CA ALA A 70 -19.86 -8.22 8.09
C ALA A 70 -19.27 -8.11 6.68
N MET A 71 -18.13 -8.75 6.39
CA MET A 71 -17.46 -8.73 5.09
C MET A 71 -17.73 -10.01 4.30
N ASP A 72 -17.75 -9.91 2.97
CA ASP A 72 -17.72 -11.08 2.10
C ASP A 72 -16.29 -11.65 2.00
N THR A 73 -15.92 -12.44 3.01
CA THR A 73 -14.59 -13.05 3.12
C THR A 73 -14.32 -14.12 2.06
N SER A 74 -15.31 -14.50 1.25
CA SER A 74 -15.13 -15.40 0.11
C SER A 74 -14.52 -14.71 -1.11
N LYS A 75 -14.65 -13.37 -1.18
CA LYS A 75 -14.12 -12.53 -2.27
C LYS A 75 -12.87 -11.76 -1.88
N LEU A 76 -12.57 -11.67 -0.59
CA LEU A 76 -11.48 -10.87 -0.06
C LEU A 76 -10.39 -11.76 0.54
N THR A 77 -9.16 -11.54 0.14
CA THR A 77 -8.00 -12.09 0.85
C THR A 77 -7.71 -11.22 2.06
N ILE A 78 -7.75 -11.81 3.24
CA ILE A 78 -7.46 -11.10 4.49
C ILE A 78 -5.96 -11.11 4.73
N LEU A 79 -5.37 -9.94 4.93
CA LEU A 79 -4.02 -9.76 5.42
C LEU A 79 -4.08 -9.42 6.93
N PRO A 80 -3.90 -10.41 7.82
CA PRO A 80 -3.93 -10.13 9.25
C PRO A 80 -2.72 -9.27 9.63
N ASN A 81 -2.91 -8.32 10.54
CA ASN A 81 -1.83 -7.48 11.01
C ASN A 81 -1.62 -7.59 12.52
N THR A 82 -0.40 -7.27 12.96
CA THR A 82 -0.01 -7.26 14.37
C THR A 82 -0.10 -5.86 14.98
N ALA A 83 -1.01 -5.03 14.47
CA ALA A 83 -1.19 -3.65 14.89
C ALA A 83 -1.37 -3.51 16.41
N GLY A 84 -0.62 -2.58 16.98
CA GLY A 84 -0.63 -2.29 18.41
C GLY A 84 0.24 -3.22 19.25
N CYS A 85 1.10 -4.04 18.64
CA CYS A 85 2.17 -4.76 19.34
C CYS A 85 3.39 -3.84 19.52
N PHE A 86 4.01 -3.92 20.70
CA PHE A 86 5.18 -3.12 21.08
C PHE A 86 6.41 -4.00 21.36
N THR A 87 6.31 -5.30 21.15
CA THR A 87 7.41 -6.25 21.29
C THR A 87 7.36 -7.28 20.16
N ALA A 88 8.52 -7.82 19.79
CA ALA A 88 8.61 -8.90 18.80
C ALA A 88 7.77 -10.11 19.20
N GLN A 89 7.85 -10.52 20.47
CA GLN A 89 7.15 -11.70 21.01
C GLN A 89 5.63 -11.53 20.92
N ASP A 90 5.10 -10.33 21.23
CA ASP A 90 3.67 -10.06 21.07
C ASP A 90 3.23 -10.11 19.60
N ALA A 91 4.04 -9.53 18.70
CA ALA A 91 3.74 -9.55 17.28
C ALA A 91 3.72 -10.98 16.71
N VAL A 92 4.70 -11.81 17.07
CA VAL A 92 4.75 -13.22 16.67
C VAL A 92 3.54 -13.99 17.19
N ARG A 93 3.19 -13.80 18.47
CA ARG A 93 2.01 -14.44 19.06
C ARG A 93 0.72 -14.05 18.35
N VAL A 94 0.55 -12.75 18.03
CA VAL A 94 -0.63 -12.25 17.33
C VAL A 94 -0.67 -12.75 15.89
N ALA A 95 0.46 -12.83 15.20
CA ALA A 95 0.55 -13.38 13.85
C ALA A 95 0.10 -14.86 13.82
N ARG A 96 0.59 -15.68 14.74
CA ARG A 96 0.16 -17.10 14.89
C ARG A 96 -1.34 -17.22 15.12
N LEU A 97 -1.89 -16.40 16.03
CA LEU A 97 -3.34 -16.35 16.27
C LEU A 97 -4.12 -15.97 14.99
N GLY A 98 -3.62 -15.02 14.22
CA GLY A 98 -4.23 -14.61 12.95
C GLY A 98 -4.23 -15.75 11.94
N ARG A 99 -3.15 -16.49 11.80
CA ARG A 99 -3.07 -17.67 10.94
C ARG A 99 -4.10 -18.72 11.33
N ASP A 100 -4.17 -19.07 12.63
CA ASP A 100 -5.11 -20.07 13.12
C ASP A 100 -6.56 -19.67 12.83
N LEU A 101 -6.91 -18.41 13.07
CA LEU A 101 -8.24 -17.87 12.77
C LEU A 101 -8.58 -17.99 11.26
N LEU A 102 -7.68 -17.56 10.38
CA LEU A 102 -7.91 -17.59 8.93
C LEU A 102 -7.92 -19.01 8.37
N GLN A 103 -7.18 -19.95 8.97
CA GLN A 103 -7.27 -21.37 8.63
C GLN A 103 -8.67 -21.95 8.95
N HIS A 104 -9.22 -21.64 10.14
CA HIS A 104 -10.58 -22.03 10.50
C HIS A 104 -11.63 -21.44 9.55
N MET A 105 -11.44 -20.20 9.12
CA MET A 105 -12.30 -19.52 8.14
C MET A 105 -12.08 -19.99 6.70
N LYS A 106 -11.05 -20.81 6.44
CA LYS A 106 -10.60 -21.19 5.09
C LYS A 106 -10.32 -20.00 4.18
N ASN A 107 -9.86 -18.89 4.77
CA ASN A 107 -9.47 -17.73 3.99
C ASN A 107 -8.05 -17.92 3.42
N PRO A 108 -7.80 -17.58 2.15
CA PRO A 108 -6.49 -17.77 1.51
C PRO A 108 -5.36 -16.99 2.18
N GLY A 109 -5.65 -15.92 2.93
CA GLY A 109 -4.67 -15.09 3.63
C GLY A 109 -4.01 -15.72 4.85
N ALA A 110 -4.32 -16.99 5.20
CA ALA A 110 -3.72 -17.65 6.37
C ALA A 110 -2.18 -17.69 6.40
N PRO A 111 -1.45 -17.85 5.28
CA PRO A 111 0.02 -17.82 5.31
C PRO A 111 0.64 -16.43 5.43
N TRP A 112 -0.15 -15.36 5.33
CA TRP A 112 0.36 -13.98 5.37
C TRP A 112 0.35 -13.37 6.75
N VAL A 113 1.18 -12.34 6.91
CA VAL A 113 1.07 -11.38 8.01
C VAL A 113 1.63 -10.02 7.59
N LYS A 114 0.90 -8.95 7.89
CA LYS A 114 1.47 -7.60 7.94
C LYS A 114 2.07 -7.39 9.32
N LEU A 115 3.38 -7.44 9.40
CA LEU A 115 4.13 -7.32 10.66
C LEU A 115 4.27 -5.85 11.04
N GLU A 116 3.77 -5.51 12.23
CA GLU A 116 3.96 -4.23 12.89
C GLU A 116 4.51 -4.48 14.30
N VAL A 117 5.69 -3.95 14.62
CA VAL A 117 6.23 -3.81 15.96
C VAL A 117 6.47 -2.33 16.19
N LEU A 118 5.71 -1.71 17.09
CA LEU A 118 5.75 -0.26 17.30
C LEU A 118 6.77 0.10 18.38
N GLY A 119 7.60 1.09 18.11
CA GLY A 119 8.59 1.59 19.06
C GLY A 119 8.03 2.61 20.05
N ASP A 120 7.01 3.37 19.65
CA ASP A 120 6.48 4.44 20.47
C ASP A 120 4.96 4.62 20.26
N LYS A 121 4.23 4.80 21.35
CA LYS A 121 2.76 4.94 21.35
C LYS A 121 2.25 6.24 20.73
N ARG A 122 3.06 7.26 20.69
CA ARG A 122 2.67 8.60 20.25
C ARG A 122 2.92 8.79 18.77
N THR A 123 4.06 8.29 18.29
CA THR A 123 4.46 8.40 16.89
C THR A 123 3.95 7.24 16.04
N LEU A 124 3.74 6.06 16.64
CA LEU A 124 3.43 4.79 15.98
C LEU A 124 4.47 4.41 14.91
N LEU A 125 5.69 4.93 15.04
CA LEU A 125 6.80 4.51 14.21
C LEU A 125 7.24 3.10 14.61
N PRO A 126 7.73 2.29 13.67
CA PRO A 126 8.17 0.93 13.94
C PRO A 126 9.44 0.92 14.81
N ASP A 127 9.55 -0.09 15.68
CA ASP A 127 10.80 -0.49 16.30
C ASP A 127 11.62 -1.31 15.29
N PRO A 128 12.74 -0.80 14.78
CA PRO A 128 13.49 -1.50 13.75
C PRO A 128 14.12 -2.81 14.25
N VAL A 129 14.52 -2.86 15.52
CA VAL A 129 15.14 -4.06 16.11
C VAL A 129 14.09 -5.14 16.33
N GLY A 130 13.00 -4.80 17.00
CA GLY A 130 11.91 -5.73 17.26
C GLY A 130 11.22 -6.20 15.97
N THR A 131 11.11 -5.34 14.94
CA THR A 131 10.57 -5.74 13.63
C THR A 131 11.47 -6.75 12.94
N LEU A 132 12.80 -6.56 12.97
CA LEU A 132 13.75 -7.50 12.36
C LEU A 132 13.78 -8.85 13.10
N GLU A 133 13.71 -8.84 14.44
CA GLU A 133 13.61 -10.04 15.26
C GLU A 133 12.34 -10.85 14.94
N ALA A 134 11.18 -10.20 14.99
CA ALA A 134 9.90 -10.82 14.66
C ALA A 134 9.81 -11.32 13.22
N CYS A 135 10.38 -10.57 12.26
CA CYS A 135 10.43 -10.98 10.86
C CYS A 135 11.16 -12.31 10.71
N ARG A 136 12.37 -12.47 11.29
CA ARG A 136 13.14 -13.72 11.21
C ARG A 136 12.39 -14.90 11.80
N GLU A 137 11.74 -14.71 12.95
CA GLU A 137 10.98 -15.77 13.60
C GLU A 137 9.77 -16.19 12.77
N LEU A 138 9.00 -15.21 12.23
CA LEU A 138 7.83 -15.49 11.41
C LEU A 138 8.18 -16.14 10.07
N VAL A 139 9.29 -15.72 9.43
CA VAL A 139 9.79 -16.38 8.21
C VAL A 139 10.18 -17.82 8.50
N ALA A 140 10.86 -18.09 9.63
CA ALA A 140 11.18 -19.46 10.07
C ALA A 140 9.94 -20.30 10.37
N ASP A 141 8.85 -19.67 10.81
CA ASP A 141 7.53 -20.30 11.00
C ASP A 141 6.76 -20.52 9.68
N GLY A 142 7.32 -20.16 8.55
CA GLY A 142 6.72 -20.32 7.22
C GLY A 142 5.68 -19.26 6.86
N PHE A 143 5.71 -18.09 7.48
CA PHE A 143 4.88 -16.96 7.05
C PHE A 143 5.48 -16.25 5.85
N GLU A 144 4.61 -15.74 4.98
CA GLU A 144 4.93 -14.67 4.04
C GLU A 144 4.75 -13.33 4.77
N VAL A 145 5.88 -12.66 5.10
CA VAL A 145 5.89 -11.51 5.99
C VAL A 145 5.98 -10.21 5.22
N LEU A 146 4.98 -9.34 5.37
CA LEU A 146 4.97 -7.97 4.86
C LEU A 146 5.33 -7.03 6.00
N CYS A 147 6.53 -6.44 5.97
CA CYS A 147 7.09 -5.70 7.10
C CYS A 147 6.79 -4.20 7.02
N TYR A 148 5.93 -3.67 7.92
CA TYR A 148 5.85 -2.23 8.13
C TYR A 148 7.18 -1.71 8.69
N SER A 149 7.77 -0.75 8.00
CA SER A 149 9.08 -0.16 8.34
C SER A 149 9.04 1.36 8.30
N SER A 150 10.07 2.00 8.88
CA SER A 150 10.35 3.40 8.59
C SER A 150 10.85 3.55 7.14
N ASP A 151 11.11 4.80 6.76
CA ASP A 151 11.76 5.18 5.50
C ASP A 151 13.30 5.03 5.53
N ASP A 152 13.83 4.13 6.37
CA ASP A 152 15.27 3.82 6.47
C ASP A 152 15.66 2.78 5.40
N PRO A 153 16.48 3.17 4.38
CA PRO A 153 16.88 2.26 3.33
C PRO A 153 17.73 1.08 3.81
N ILE A 154 18.55 1.27 4.85
CA ILE A 154 19.39 0.20 5.40
C ILE A 154 18.54 -0.84 6.11
N MET A 155 17.53 -0.39 6.86
CA MET A 155 16.59 -1.32 7.50
C MET A 155 15.76 -2.07 6.47
N ALA A 156 15.35 -1.42 5.37
CA ALA A 156 14.64 -2.06 4.28
C ALA A 156 15.43 -3.24 3.68
N VAL A 157 16.73 -3.05 3.43
CA VAL A 157 17.63 -4.13 2.96
C VAL A 157 17.74 -5.25 4.01
N ARG A 158 17.92 -4.91 5.29
CA ARG A 158 18.00 -5.93 6.36
C ARG A 158 16.74 -6.75 6.50
N LEU A 159 15.57 -6.16 6.31
CA LEU A 159 14.29 -6.88 6.34
C LEU A 159 14.14 -7.82 5.13
N ARG A 160 14.50 -7.37 3.91
CA ARG A 160 14.57 -8.24 2.74
C ARG A 160 15.50 -9.42 2.99
N ASP A 161 16.71 -9.17 3.48
CA ASP A 161 17.73 -10.19 3.74
C ASP A 161 17.33 -11.15 4.87
N ALA A 162 16.43 -10.71 5.76
CA ALA A 162 15.79 -11.56 6.77
C ALA A 162 14.67 -12.46 6.21
N GLY A 163 14.34 -12.30 4.92
CA GLY A 163 13.31 -13.09 4.24
C GLY A 163 11.94 -12.44 4.19
N ALA A 164 11.82 -11.14 4.48
CA ALA A 164 10.55 -10.46 4.30
C ALA A 164 10.07 -10.58 2.86
N THR A 165 8.81 -10.98 2.67
CA THR A 165 8.17 -11.11 1.36
C THR A 165 7.95 -9.75 0.71
N SER A 166 7.71 -8.71 1.53
CA SER A 166 7.59 -7.32 1.10
C SER A 166 8.07 -6.39 2.21
N VAL A 167 8.74 -5.32 1.83
CA VAL A 167 9.00 -4.19 2.73
C VAL A 167 7.95 -3.11 2.48
N MET A 168 7.41 -2.58 3.57
CA MET A 168 6.34 -1.59 3.54
C MET A 168 6.79 -0.29 4.24
N PRO A 169 7.57 0.55 3.55
CA PRO A 169 8.06 1.79 4.13
C PRO A 169 6.93 2.77 4.40
N ALA A 170 6.99 3.45 5.55
CA ALA A 170 6.04 4.49 5.90
C ALA A 170 6.19 5.72 4.99
N GLY A 171 5.09 6.19 4.41
CA GLY A 171 5.06 7.50 3.75
C GLY A 171 5.21 8.62 4.77
N SER A 172 4.49 8.51 5.88
CA SER A 172 4.56 9.35 7.08
C SER A 172 3.87 8.61 8.25
N PRO A 173 3.89 9.13 9.49
CA PRO A 173 3.32 8.41 10.62
C PRO A 173 1.88 7.98 10.42
N ILE A 174 1.52 6.81 10.95
CA ILE A 174 0.18 6.20 10.82
C ILE A 174 -0.92 7.22 11.18
N GLY A 175 -1.88 7.41 10.27
CA GLY A 175 -3.03 8.29 10.49
C GLY A 175 -2.74 9.78 10.46
N SER A 176 -1.52 10.20 10.09
CA SER A 176 -1.13 11.61 10.03
C SER A 176 -1.70 12.36 8.82
N GLY A 177 -1.97 11.67 7.71
CA GLY A 177 -2.44 12.28 6.47
C GLY A 177 -1.44 13.24 5.82
N ARG A 178 -0.14 13.09 6.12
CA ARG A 178 0.92 14.00 5.65
C ARG A 178 1.55 13.59 4.32
N GLY A 179 1.09 12.48 3.74
CA GLY A 179 1.56 11.97 2.46
C GLY A 179 2.96 11.37 2.54
N ILE A 180 3.71 11.51 1.46
CA ILE A 180 5.08 11.00 1.35
C ILE A 180 6.06 12.07 1.85
N SER A 181 6.46 11.98 3.11
CA SER A 181 7.29 12.99 3.77
C SER A 181 8.72 13.02 3.26
N ASN A 182 9.25 11.86 2.82
CA ASN A 182 10.63 11.74 2.35
C ASN A 182 10.70 10.94 1.04
N PRO A 183 10.34 11.54 -0.11
CA PRO A 183 10.37 10.86 -1.40
C PRO A 183 11.76 10.32 -1.77
N SER A 184 12.83 11.02 -1.34
CA SER A 184 14.21 10.61 -1.63
C SER A 184 14.56 9.29 -0.95
N ALA A 185 14.18 9.10 0.33
CA ALA A 185 14.42 7.84 1.03
C ALA A 185 13.64 6.69 0.38
N ILE A 186 12.37 6.92 0.00
CA ILE A 186 11.58 5.91 -0.72
C ILE A 186 12.24 5.54 -2.04
N SER A 187 12.75 6.51 -2.80
CA SER A 187 13.48 6.23 -4.06
C SER A 187 14.74 5.38 -3.83
N ILE A 188 15.50 5.66 -2.77
CA ILE A 188 16.68 4.86 -2.40
C ILE A 188 16.26 3.44 -1.99
N ILE A 189 15.18 3.28 -1.22
CA ILE A 189 14.65 1.96 -0.87
C ILE A 189 14.30 1.16 -2.13
N LEU A 190 13.58 1.78 -3.07
CA LEU A 190 13.22 1.15 -4.34
C LEU A 190 14.46 0.75 -5.15
N GLU A 191 15.46 1.61 -5.24
CA GLU A 191 16.73 1.30 -5.91
C GLU A 191 17.42 0.09 -5.27
N LEU A 192 17.67 0.13 -3.95
CA LEU A 192 18.39 -0.93 -3.24
C LEU A 192 17.64 -2.27 -3.24
N LEU A 193 16.32 -2.26 -3.24
CA LEU A 193 15.54 -3.49 -3.22
C LEU A 193 15.25 -4.05 -4.61
N LYS A 194 15.23 -3.21 -5.65
CA LYS A 194 14.73 -3.60 -6.98
C LYS A 194 15.77 -3.50 -8.10
N ASP A 195 16.80 -2.67 -7.98
CA ASP A 195 17.82 -2.56 -9.04
C ASP A 195 18.83 -3.72 -8.95
N PRO A 196 18.94 -4.57 -10.00
CA PRO A 196 19.92 -5.64 -10.03
C PRO A 196 21.38 -5.17 -9.87
N SER A 197 21.70 -3.94 -10.32
CA SER A 197 23.05 -3.38 -10.17
C SER A 197 23.38 -3.06 -8.70
N ALA A 198 22.36 -2.83 -7.87
CA ALA A 198 22.47 -2.65 -6.43
C ALA A 198 22.25 -3.96 -5.64
N GLY A 199 22.14 -5.11 -6.32
CA GLY A 199 21.83 -6.40 -5.70
C GLY A 199 20.35 -6.61 -5.37
N GLY A 200 19.46 -5.83 -5.98
CA GLY A 200 18.01 -5.93 -5.85
C GLY A 200 17.39 -6.94 -6.82
N ASP A 201 16.11 -7.22 -6.61
CA ASP A 201 15.26 -8.01 -7.52
C ASP A 201 14.16 -7.10 -8.09
N PRO A 202 14.07 -6.90 -9.42
CA PRO A 202 13.03 -6.08 -10.05
C PRO A 202 11.61 -6.47 -9.68
N ASN A 203 11.41 -7.74 -9.29
CA ASN A 203 10.12 -8.28 -8.90
C ASN A 203 9.86 -8.20 -7.38
N TYR A 204 10.82 -7.73 -6.58
CA TYR A 204 10.62 -7.60 -5.13
C TYR A 204 9.56 -6.55 -4.84
N PRO A 205 8.43 -6.90 -4.17
CA PRO A 205 7.34 -5.95 -3.96
C PRO A 205 7.67 -4.96 -2.85
N VAL A 206 7.55 -3.67 -3.16
CA VAL A 206 7.64 -2.56 -2.19
C VAL A 206 6.30 -1.85 -2.17
N ILE A 207 5.64 -1.85 -1.02
CA ILE A 207 4.30 -1.29 -0.84
C ILE A 207 4.39 -0.13 0.15
N VAL A 208 4.14 1.09 -0.29
CA VAL A 208 4.12 2.24 0.63
C VAL A 208 2.94 2.13 1.57
N ASP A 209 3.20 2.26 2.87
CA ASP A 209 2.20 2.11 3.93
C ASP A 209 2.14 3.34 4.82
N ALA A 210 0.97 3.63 5.33
CA ALA A 210 0.71 4.70 6.30
C ALA A 210 0.93 6.14 5.80
N GLY A 211 0.28 7.06 6.49
CA GLY A 211 0.46 8.50 6.31
C GLY A 211 -0.20 9.10 5.08
N VAL A 212 -0.70 8.31 4.17
CA VAL A 212 -1.45 8.78 2.99
C VAL A 212 -2.74 9.48 3.41
N GLY A 213 -2.96 10.69 2.94
CA GLY A 213 -4.13 11.51 3.24
C GLY A 213 -5.00 11.81 2.03
N THR A 214 -4.42 11.84 0.82
CA THR A 214 -5.09 12.26 -0.39
C THR A 214 -4.75 11.35 -1.58
N PRO A 215 -5.56 11.36 -2.66
CA PRO A 215 -5.23 10.65 -3.90
C PRO A 215 -3.88 11.08 -4.51
N SER A 216 -3.49 12.34 -4.38
CA SER A 216 -2.18 12.82 -4.86
C SER A 216 -1.02 12.14 -4.14
N ASP A 217 -1.15 11.81 -2.84
CA ASP A 217 -0.12 11.08 -2.11
C ASP A 217 0.06 9.66 -2.65
N VAL A 218 -1.05 8.99 -3.00
CA VAL A 218 -1.03 7.68 -3.67
C VAL A 218 -0.32 7.77 -5.01
N THR A 219 -0.69 8.78 -5.83
CA THR A 219 -0.06 9.00 -7.14
C THR A 219 1.44 9.20 -6.99
N VAL A 220 1.89 10.04 -6.04
CA VAL A 220 3.32 10.27 -5.75
C VAL A 220 4.03 8.97 -5.40
N ALA A 221 3.48 8.16 -4.49
CA ALA A 221 4.08 6.86 -4.12
C ALA A 221 4.26 5.95 -5.34
N MET A 222 3.23 5.85 -6.18
CA MET A 222 3.25 5.00 -7.36
C MET A 222 4.17 5.56 -8.47
N GLU A 223 4.25 6.88 -8.65
CA GLU A 223 5.18 7.54 -9.60
C GLU A 223 6.64 7.38 -9.19
N LEU A 224 6.94 7.28 -7.89
CA LEU A 224 8.28 6.92 -7.40
C LEU A 224 8.70 5.50 -7.78
N GLY A 225 7.74 4.63 -8.12
CA GLY A 225 7.98 3.25 -8.53
C GLY A 225 7.56 2.19 -7.51
N ALA A 226 6.81 2.57 -6.46
CA ALA A 226 6.20 1.60 -5.56
C ALA A 226 5.29 0.64 -6.32
N ASP A 227 5.21 -0.62 -5.85
CA ASP A 227 4.39 -1.65 -6.48
C ASP A 227 2.93 -1.57 -6.05
N GLY A 228 2.66 -0.98 -4.90
CA GLY A 228 1.33 -0.77 -4.35
C GLY A 228 1.34 0.22 -3.20
N VAL A 229 0.16 0.51 -2.70
CA VAL A 229 -0.05 1.38 -1.53
C VAL A 229 -1.02 0.70 -0.57
N LEU A 230 -0.72 0.76 0.72
CA LEU A 230 -1.65 0.36 1.77
C LEU A 230 -2.11 1.59 2.54
N LEU A 231 -3.41 1.75 2.69
CA LEU A 231 -3.99 2.86 3.44
C LEU A 231 -5.34 2.46 4.08
N ASN A 232 -5.78 3.24 5.06
CA ASN A 232 -7.07 3.06 5.70
C ASN A 232 -7.71 4.42 6.06
N THR A 233 -7.07 5.17 6.95
CA THR A 233 -7.67 6.35 7.61
C THR A 233 -8.12 7.41 6.61
N ALA A 234 -7.39 7.59 5.49
CA ALA A 234 -7.74 8.55 4.45
C ALA A 234 -9.10 8.26 3.80
N ILE A 235 -9.48 6.99 3.69
CA ILE A 235 -10.82 6.59 3.21
C ILE A 235 -11.83 6.68 4.35
N ALA A 236 -11.55 6.01 5.48
CA ALA A 236 -12.50 5.87 6.57
C ALA A 236 -12.91 7.21 7.20
N HIS A 237 -12.05 8.22 7.20
CA HIS A 237 -12.32 9.55 7.76
C HIS A 237 -12.70 10.60 6.69
N ALA A 238 -12.81 10.22 5.43
CA ALA A 238 -13.31 11.12 4.40
C ALA A 238 -14.79 11.47 4.66
N LYS A 239 -15.24 12.64 4.21
CA LYS A 239 -16.66 13.02 4.27
C LYS A 239 -17.54 12.05 3.49
N ASP A 240 -17.03 11.55 2.38
CA ASP A 240 -17.61 10.48 1.58
C ASP A 240 -16.54 9.40 1.37
N ALA A 241 -16.60 8.34 2.16
CA ALA A 241 -15.65 7.24 2.13
C ALA A 241 -15.71 6.46 0.80
N VAL A 242 -16.89 6.34 0.19
CA VAL A 242 -17.06 5.60 -1.06
C VAL A 242 -16.44 6.36 -2.24
N MET A 243 -16.69 7.66 -2.31
CA MET A 243 -16.07 8.52 -3.32
C MET A 243 -14.55 8.56 -3.15
N MET A 244 -14.04 8.68 -1.92
CA MET A 244 -12.62 8.69 -1.63
C MET A 244 -11.96 7.36 -1.99
N ALA A 245 -12.59 6.23 -1.69
CA ALA A 245 -12.11 4.90 -2.04
C ALA A 245 -11.90 4.75 -3.56
N ASN A 246 -12.87 5.19 -4.35
CA ASN A 246 -12.74 5.20 -5.82
C ASN A 246 -11.63 6.15 -6.29
N ALA A 247 -11.50 7.33 -5.69
CA ALA A 247 -10.45 8.29 -6.03
C ALA A 247 -9.05 7.73 -5.73
N MET A 248 -8.87 7.01 -4.61
CA MET A 248 -7.60 6.36 -4.26
C MET A 248 -7.23 5.26 -5.26
N ARG A 249 -8.21 4.46 -5.72
CA ARG A 249 -8.00 3.47 -6.77
C ARG A 249 -7.51 4.12 -8.07
N LEU A 250 -8.22 5.14 -8.54
CA LEU A 250 -7.85 5.85 -9.77
C LEU A 250 -6.46 6.50 -9.66
N ALA A 251 -6.11 7.02 -8.50
CA ALA A 251 -4.79 7.58 -8.22
C ALA A 251 -3.68 6.52 -8.28
N CYS A 252 -3.94 5.33 -7.75
CA CYS A 252 -3.02 4.21 -7.82
C CYS A 252 -2.76 3.78 -9.27
N ASP A 253 -3.82 3.64 -10.07
CA ASP A 253 -3.73 3.30 -11.48
C ASP A 253 -2.99 4.38 -12.29
N ALA A 254 -3.33 5.66 -12.06
CA ALA A 254 -2.69 6.79 -12.74
C ALA A 254 -1.20 6.88 -12.44
N GLY A 255 -0.81 6.76 -11.16
CA GLY A 255 0.59 6.78 -10.75
C GLY A 255 1.39 5.60 -11.33
N TRP A 256 0.80 4.40 -11.36
CA TRP A 256 1.42 3.23 -11.99
C TRP A 256 1.67 3.44 -13.49
N LEU A 257 0.70 3.98 -14.20
CA LEU A 257 0.84 4.32 -15.63
C LEU A 257 1.89 5.41 -15.83
N GLY A 258 1.86 6.48 -15.01
CA GLY A 258 2.81 7.59 -15.07
C GLY A 258 4.25 7.16 -14.89
N ALA A 259 4.53 6.29 -13.90
CA ALA A 259 5.85 5.74 -13.66
C ALA A 259 6.41 4.96 -14.88
N ARG A 260 5.55 4.20 -15.57
CA ARG A 260 5.94 3.40 -16.74
C ARG A 260 6.00 4.17 -18.04
N ALA A 261 5.17 5.19 -18.20
CA ALA A 261 5.24 6.09 -19.34
C ALA A 261 6.55 6.88 -19.36
N GLY A 262 7.15 7.06 -18.21
CA GLY A 262 8.36 7.84 -18.03
C GLY A 262 8.07 9.34 -17.95
N ARG A 263 8.66 9.98 -16.97
CA ARG A 263 8.54 11.41 -16.77
C ARG A 263 9.41 12.19 -17.76
N MET A 264 8.90 13.27 -18.34
CA MET A 264 9.75 14.21 -19.07
C MET A 264 10.84 14.80 -18.13
N PRO A 265 12.06 15.05 -18.63
CA PRO A 265 13.12 15.67 -17.84
C PRO A 265 12.69 17.02 -17.25
N SER A 266 12.95 17.23 -15.96
CA SER A 266 12.79 18.53 -15.34
C SER A 266 13.81 19.52 -15.92
N ARG A 267 13.37 20.72 -16.26
CA ARG A 267 14.21 21.80 -16.82
C ARG A 267 14.15 23.03 -15.92
N ARG A 268 15.30 23.68 -15.77
CA ARG A 268 15.38 24.93 -14.99
C ARG A 268 14.65 26.09 -15.67
N TYR A 269 14.66 26.12 -17.00
CA TYR A 269 14.07 27.18 -17.80
C TYR A 269 12.93 26.66 -18.67
N ALA A 270 12.02 27.55 -19.04
CA ALA A 270 10.92 27.23 -19.93
C ALA A 270 11.42 26.74 -21.28
N SER A 271 10.66 25.85 -21.89
CA SER A 271 10.83 25.41 -23.27
C SER A 271 9.48 25.61 -23.98
N ALA A 272 9.46 26.36 -25.08
CA ALA A 272 8.24 26.58 -25.82
C ALA A 272 7.65 25.25 -26.31
N SER A 273 6.35 25.06 -26.13
CA SER A 273 5.62 23.89 -26.64
C SER A 273 5.29 24.00 -28.12
N SER A 274 5.24 25.23 -28.67
CA SER A 274 5.03 25.50 -30.08
C SER A 274 6.33 25.90 -30.75
N PRO A 275 6.59 25.46 -32.01
CA PRO A 275 7.74 25.93 -32.79
C PRO A 275 7.71 27.43 -32.97
N TRP A 276 8.88 28.08 -32.95
CA TRP A 276 9.04 29.46 -33.32
C TRP A 276 9.06 29.66 -34.83
N GLU A 277 9.25 28.59 -35.60
CA GLU A 277 9.23 28.59 -37.06
C GLU A 277 7.77 28.54 -37.57
N GLY A 278 7.49 29.23 -38.64
CA GLY A 278 6.16 29.25 -39.27
C GLY A 278 5.14 30.18 -38.58
N VAL A 279 5.58 31.12 -37.75
CA VAL A 279 4.71 32.16 -37.19
C VAL A 279 4.18 33.02 -38.33
N ILE A 280 2.86 33.17 -38.42
CA ILE A 280 2.22 34.09 -39.34
C ILE A 280 2.55 35.50 -38.86
N THR A 281 3.54 36.15 -39.50
CA THR A 281 3.99 37.52 -39.19
C THR A 281 3.21 38.57 -39.94
N HIS A 282 2.34 38.17 -40.87
CA HIS A 282 1.51 39.10 -41.67
C HIS A 282 0.11 38.49 -41.82
N ILE A 283 -0.91 39.20 -41.42
CA ILE A 283 -2.29 38.86 -41.74
C ILE A 283 -2.60 39.57 -43.04
N PRO A 284 -2.87 38.85 -44.17
CA PRO A 284 -3.21 39.51 -45.39
C PRO A 284 -4.49 40.33 -45.21
N GLY A 285 -4.38 41.67 -45.29
CA GLY A 285 -5.54 42.58 -45.22
C GLY A 285 -5.54 43.57 -44.05
N GLU A 286 -4.51 43.64 -43.21
CA GLU A 286 -4.25 44.80 -42.33
C GLU A 286 -3.23 45.78 -42.89
#